data_d2aadd323a7107b0e8135803b9f6f2f8
#
_entry.id   d2aadd323a7107b0e8135803b9f6f2f8
#
_cell.length_a   1.000
_cell.length_b   1.000
_cell.length_c   1.000
_cell.angle_alpha   90.00
_cell.angle_beta   90.00
_cell.angle_gamma   90.00
#
_symmetry.space_group_name_H-M   'P 1'
#
loop_
_entity.id
_entity.type
_entity.pdbx_description
1 polymer ?
#
loop_
_entity_poly.entity_id
_entity_poly.type
_entity_poly.pdbx_seq_one_letter_code
_entity_poly.pdbx_strand_id
1 'polypeptide(L)'
;DELAWLLSHPAIYTSGSTDQKSDLLNNNKIPVIKTNRGGKYTYQGPGQRVVYLMINLNNRKKDIKFFVNQIEKLIIEILSNFHIVAEARPDHHGVFVKKDNGQLYKIASIGLKVKKWVTYHGFSININPDLSHYKGIKPCGMSSKFVTSFSDLGYNIKSKEIDKIIEKTLVKYFN
;
A
#
# COMPACT_ATOMS: atom_id res chain seq x y z
N ASP A 1 -17.35 10.29 -13.21
CA ASP A 1 -16.05 9.77 -13.68
C ASP A 1 -15.30 9.11 -12.53
N GLU A 2 -14.59 8.04 -12.81
CA GLU A 2 -13.70 7.38 -11.84
C GLU A 2 -12.26 7.77 -12.15
N LEU A 3 -11.38 7.77 -11.14
CA LEU A 3 -10.00 8.20 -11.30
C LEU A 3 -9.06 7.29 -10.50
N ALA A 4 -8.00 6.83 -11.13
CA ALA A 4 -6.82 6.29 -10.47
C ALA A 4 -5.66 7.29 -10.65
N TRP A 5 -5.08 7.76 -9.54
CA TRP A 5 -4.01 8.75 -9.54
C TRP A 5 -2.72 8.16 -8.99
N LEU A 6 -1.72 8.00 -9.85
CA LEU A 6 -0.38 7.50 -9.51
C LEU A 6 0.51 8.67 -9.09
N LEU A 7 1.10 8.58 -7.90
CA LEU A 7 1.93 9.66 -7.35
C LEU A 7 3.01 9.12 -6.40
N SER A 8 3.89 10.02 -5.95
CA SER A 8 4.80 9.83 -4.83
C SER A 8 4.64 10.98 -3.84
N HIS A 9 4.91 10.72 -2.57
CA HIS A 9 4.93 11.73 -1.53
C HIS A 9 6.35 12.11 -1.12
N PRO A 10 6.57 13.29 -0.52
CA PRO A 10 7.73 13.52 0.32
C PRO A 10 7.69 12.56 1.52
N ALA A 11 8.80 12.46 2.24
CA ALA A 11 8.87 11.61 3.44
C ALA A 11 7.91 12.12 4.53
N ILE A 12 6.86 11.37 4.81
CA ILE A 12 5.84 11.67 5.82
C ILE A 12 5.36 10.38 6.52
N TYR A 13 4.97 10.50 7.78
CA TYR A 13 4.10 9.53 8.42
C TYR A 13 2.65 9.98 8.30
N THR A 14 1.76 9.06 7.97
CA THR A 14 0.33 9.32 8.03
C THR A 14 -0.31 8.43 9.09
N SER A 15 -1.14 9.02 9.95
CA SER A 15 -2.00 8.27 10.86
C SER A 15 -3.37 8.02 10.24
N GLY A 16 -3.93 6.84 10.46
CA GLY A 16 -5.25 6.48 9.97
C GLY A 16 -6.33 6.55 11.06
N SER A 17 -7.52 6.05 10.76
CA SER A 17 -8.68 6.15 11.67
C SER A 17 -8.61 5.23 12.91
N THR A 18 -7.70 4.25 12.92
CA THR A 18 -7.52 3.30 14.02
C THR A 18 -6.12 3.37 14.63
N ASP A 19 -5.43 4.50 14.45
CA ASP A 19 -4.10 4.74 15.02
C ASP A 19 -4.15 4.83 16.55
N GLN A 20 -3.04 4.45 17.16
CA GLN A 20 -2.78 4.62 18.59
C GLN A 20 -1.48 5.41 18.75
N LYS A 21 -1.42 6.35 19.70
CA LYS A 21 -0.20 7.14 19.95
C LYS A 21 1.02 6.25 20.23
N SER A 22 0.82 5.09 20.86
CA SER A 22 1.85 4.07 21.11
C SER A 22 2.41 3.40 19.86
N ASP A 23 1.75 3.57 18.70
CA ASP A 23 2.23 3.05 17.41
C ASP A 23 3.22 4.01 16.73
N LEU A 24 3.35 5.26 17.20
CA LEU A 24 4.41 6.19 16.82
C LEU A 24 5.57 6.06 17.83
N LEU A 25 6.64 5.42 17.41
CA LEU A 25 7.80 5.13 18.29
C LEU A 25 8.79 6.28 18.29
N ASN A 26 9.13 6.79 17.11
CA ASN A 26 10.01 7.93 16.91
C ASN A 26 9.76 8.50 15.52
N ASN A 27 9.48 9.78 15.41
CA ASN A 27 9.22 10.40 14.11
C ASN A 27 10.50 10.76 13.32
N ASN A 28 11.70 10.66 13.94
CA ASN A 28 12.99 10.99 13.29
C ASN A 28 12.97 12.30 12.49
N LYS A 29 12.26 13.32 12.98
CA LYS A 29 11.99 14.59 12.29
C LYS A 29 11.14 14.47 11.03
N ILE A 30 10.56 13.29 10.74
CA ILE A 30 9.60 13.12 9.65
C ILE A 30 8.25 13.69 10.09
N PRO A 31 7.62 14.57 9.30
CA PRO A 31 6.31 15.11 9.62
C PRO A 31 5.26 14.02 9.82
N VAL A 32 4.35 14.22 10.75
CA VAL A 32 3.21 13.34 11.01
C VAL A 32 1.93 14.04 10.60
N ILE A 33 1.20 13.48 9.63
CA ILE A 33 -0.05 14.05 9.13
C ILE A 33 -1.20 13.11 9.48
N LYS A 34 -2.21 13.65 10.18
CA LYS A 34 -3.43 12.91 10.44
C LYS A 34 -4.30 12.85 9.18
N THR A 35 -4.71 11.64 8.83
CA THR A 35 -5.59 11.39 7.69
C THR A 35 -6.86 10.66 8.14
N ASN A 36 -7.82 10.55 7.26
CA ASN A 36 -9.07 9.83 7.51
C ASN A 36 -9.14 8.46 6.81
N ARG A 37 -8.02 7.95 6.28
CA ARG A 37 -7.95 6.59 5.71
C ARG A 37 -8.11 5.52 6.80
N GLY A 38 -8.50 4.35 6.42
CA GLY A 38 -8.48 3.19 7.32
C GLY A 38 -7.06 2.80 7.75
N GLY A 39 -6.97 2.09 8.88
CA GLY A 39 -5.73 1.56 9.42
C GLY A 39 -4.96 2.50 10.34
N LYS A 40 -3.77 2.06 10.73
CA LYS A 40 -2.88 2.71 11.70
C LYS A 40 -1.84 3.62 11.00
N TYR A 41 -0.70 3.88 11.68
CA TYR A 41 0.42 4.62 11.10
C TYR A 41 1.01 3.87 9.89
N THR A 42 1.42 4.63 8.88
CA THR A 42 2.26 4.17 7.78
C THR A 42 3.23 5.26 7.35
N TYR A 43 4.32 4.85 6.73
CA TYR A 43 5.26 5.74 6.05
C TYR A 43 4.83 5.93 4.61
N GLN A 44 4.94 7.15 4.12
CA GLN A 44 4.88 7.50 2.72
C GLN A 44 6.13 8.29 2.37
N GLY A 45 6.72 8.03 1.20
CA GLY A 45 7.95 8.72 0.84
C GLY A 45 8.51 8.36 -0.53
N PRO A 46 9.64 9.00 -0.89
CA PRO A 46 10.36 8.67 -2.11
C PRO A 46 10.65 7.17 -2.20
N GLY A 47 10.60 6.65 -3.41
CA GLY A 47 10.79 5.21 -3.65
C GLY A 47 9.54 4.36 -3.50
N GLN A 48 8.41 4.95 -3.10
CA GLN A 48 7.11 4.28 -3.14
C GLN A 48 6.30 4.77 -4.35
N ARG A 49 5.50 3.86 -4.94
CA ARG A 49 4.41 4.26 -5.82
C ARG A 49 3.09 4.18 -5.07
N VAL A 50 2.46 5.33 -4.93
CA VAL A 50 1.13 5.47 -4.33
C VAL A 50 0.09 5.54 -5.43
N VAL A 51 -1.03 4.84 -5.26
CA VAL A 51 -2.17 4.88 -6.18
C VAL A 51 -3.41 5.24 -5.39
N TYR A 52 -3.96 6.42 -5.66
CA TYR A 52 -5.26 6.81 -5.12
C TYR A 52 -6.37 6.36 -6.06
N LEU A 53 -7.40 5.75 -5.49
CA LEU A 53 -8.52 5.18 -6.20
C LEU A 53 -9.81 5.93 -5.80
N MET A 54 -10.33 6.75 -6.69
CA MET A 54 -11.63 7.40 -6.58
C MET A 54 -12.62 6.63 -7.44
N ILE A 55 -13.17 5.55 -6.87
CA ILE A 55 -14.05 4.59 -7.54
C ILE A 55 -15.45 4.68 -6.94
N ASN A 56 -16.47 4.72 -7.80
CA ASN A 56 -17.86 4.78 -7.39
C ASN A 56 -18.46 3.37 -7.21
N LEU A 57 -18.49 2.89 -5.97
CA LEU A 57 -19.04 1.58 -5.65
C LEU A 57 -20.58 1.51 -5.78
N ASN A 58 -21.28 2.64 -6.03
CA ASN A 58 -22.71 2.59 -6.35
C ASN A 58 -22.97 1.89 -7.69
N ASN A 59 -22.02 2.00 -8.63
CA ASN A 59 -22.08 1.37 -9.94
C ASN A 59 -21.50 -0.07 -9.93
N ARG A 60 -21.10 -0.56 -8.74
CA ARG A 60 -20.45 -1.86 -8.54
C ARG A 60 -21.09 -2.59 -7.34
N LYS A 61 -20.45 -3.66 -6.87
CA LYS A 61 -20.85 -4.29 -5.61
C LYS A 61 -20.54 -3.37 -4.41
N LYS A 62 -21.57 -2.99 -3.65
CA LYS A 62 -21.46 -2.20 -2.40
C LYS A 62 -20.92 -3.07 -1.25
N ASP A 63 -19.68 -3.51 -1.37
CA ASP A 63 -19.01 -4.38 -0.42
C ASP A 63 -17.53 -3.96 -0.32
N ILE A 64 -17.19 -3.31 0.79
CA ILE A 64 -15.85 -2.77 1.02
C ILE A 64 -14.82 -3.91 1.15
N LYS A 65 -15.17 -5.01 1.81
CA LYS A 65 -14.28 -6.17 1.95
C LYS A 65 -13.97 -6.80 0.59
N PHE A 66 -15.00 -6.96 -0.23
CA PHE A 66 -14.83 -7.44 -1.60
C PHE A 66 -13.91 -6.50 -2.40
N PHE A 67 -14.09 -5.17 -2.28
CA PHE A 67 -13.27 -4.19 -2.98
C PHE A 67 -11.81 -4.21 -2.51
N VAL A 68 -11.55 -4.34 -1.21
CA VAL A 68 -10.19 -4.52 -0.68
C VAL A 68 -9.54 -5.79 -1.26
N ASN A 69 -10.27 -6.91 -1.29
CA ASN A 69 -9.77 -8.16 -1.88
C ASN A 69 -9.45 -8.00 -3.37
N GLN A 70 -10.23 -7.19 -4.12
CA GLN A 70 -9.92 -6.89 -5.52
C GLN A 70 -8.61 -6.09 -5.66
N ILE A 71 -8.36 -5.15 -4.75
CA ILE A 71 -7.09 -4.39 -4.74
C ILE A 71 -5.92 -5.32 -4.39
N GLU A 72 -6.08 -6.22 -3.43
CA GLU A 72 -5.05 -7.21 -3.08
C GLU A 72 -4.68 -8.09 -4.29
N LYS A 73 -5.70 -8.61 -4.99
CA LYS A 73 -5.50 -9.40 -6.23
C LYS A 73 -4.82 -8.59 -7.33
N LEU A 74 -5.24 -7.34 -7.52
CA LEU A 74 -4.62 -6.41 -8.47
C LEU A 74 -3.13 -6.20 -8.16
N ILE A 75 -2.78 -5.97 -6.91
CA ILE A 75 -1.38 -5.79 -6.50
C ILE A 75 -0.58 -7.09 -6.71
N ILE A 76 -1.14 -8.25 -6.36
CA ILE A 76 -0.49 -9.56 -6.60
C ILE A 76 -0.23 -9.76 -8.09
N GLU A 77 -1.19 -9.41 -8.96
CA GLU A 77 -1.02 -9.49 -10.41
C GLU A 77 0.08 -8.51 -10.91
N ILE A 78 0.14 -7.28 -10.37
CA ILE A 78 1.24 -6.34 -10.68
C ILE A 78 2.60 -6.98 -10.33
N LEU A 79 2.74 -7.56 -9.14
CA LEU A 79 3.97 -8.18 -8.67
C LEU A 79 4.35 -9.41 -9.50
N SER A 80 3.36 -10.19 -9.96
CA SER A 80 3.59 -11.38 -10.79
C SER A 80 4.20 -11.05 -12.16
N ASN A 81 3.96 -9.85 -12.70
CA ASN A 81 4.64 -9.39 -13.94
C ASN A 81 6.15 -9.20 -13.75
N PHE A 82 6.61 -9.14 -12.52
CA PHE A 82 8.04 -9.10 -12.15
C PHE A 82 8.52 -10.42 -11.57
N HIS A 83 7.78 -11.52 -11.77
CA HIS A 83 8.08 -12.86 -11.21
C HIS A 83 8.16 -12.90 -9.68
N ILE A 84 7.53 -11.95 -8.99
CA ILE A 84 7.43 -11.94 -7.53
C ILE A 84 6.16 -12.67 -7.11
N VAL A 85 6.33 -13.78 -6.39
CA VAL A 85 5.24 -14.53 -5.77
C VAL A 85 4.82 -13.81 -4.50
N ALA A 86 3.56 -13.39 -4.44
CA ALA A 86 3.02 -12.61 -3.33
C ALA A 86 1.63 -13.12 -2.92
N GLU A 87 1.26 -12.86 -1.68
CA GLU A 87 -0.04 -13.28 -1.12
C GLU A 87 -0.69 -12.17 -0.30
N ALA A 88 -2.03 -12.22 -0.22
CA ALA A 88 -2.82 -11.45 0.73
C ALA A 88 -3.07 -12.25 2.00
N ARG A 89 -3.29 -11.56 3.13
CA ARG A 89 -3.57 -12.21 4.41
C ARG A 89 -4.91 -11.77 4.98
N PRO A 90 -5.71 -12.69 5.54
CA PRO A 90 -7.02 -12.35 6.12
C PRO A 90 -6.96 -11.39 7.31
N ASP A 91 -5.88 -11.46 8.08
CA ASP A 91 -5.66 -10.74 9.34
C ASP A 91 -4.93 -9.39 9.17
N HIS A 92 -4.32 -9.15 8.00
CA HIS A 92 -3.55 -7.94 7.73
C HIS A 92 -3.75 -7.43 6.30
N HIS A 93 -4.46 -6.32 6.14
CA HIS A 93 -4.63 -5.72 4.82
C HIS A 93 -3.30 -5.31 4.19
N GLY A 94 -3.14 -5.67 2.91
CA GLY A 94 -1.95 -5.46 2.12
C GLY A 94 -1.43 -6.75 1.50
N VAL A 95 -0.28 -6.64 0.82
CA VAL A 95 0.30 -7.77 0.09
C VAL A 95 1.69 -8.07 0.61
N PHE A 96 1.98 -9.35 0.72
CA PHE A 96 3.17 -9.89 1.38
C PHE A 96 3.96 -10.82 0.45
N VAL A 97 5.26 -10.84 0.65
CA VAL A 97 6.21 -11.75 -0.02
C VAL A 97 6.89 -12.61 1.03
N LYS A 98 6.96 -13.89 0.77
CA LYS A 98 7.71 -14.83 1.61
C LYS A 98 9.18 -14.80 1.21
N LYS A 99 10.08 -14.52 2.18
CA LYS A 99 11.54 -14.59 1.97
C LYS A 99 12.10 -15.97 2.31
N ASP A 100 13.37 -16.20 2.00
CA ASP A 100 14.07 -17.48 2.20
C ASP A 100 14.07 -17.96 3.66
N ASN A 101 13.98 -17.03 4.61
CA ASN A 101 13.82 -17.35 6.03
C ASN A 101 12.41 -17.87 6.41
N GLY A 102 11.53 -18.07 5.43
CA GLY A 102 10.16 -18.54 5.62
C GLY A 102 9.18 -17.50 6.14
N GLN A 103 9.62 -16.29 6.45
CA GLN A 103 8.77 -15.22 7.01
C GLN A 103 8.16 -14.35 5.92
N LEU A 104 7.00 -13.77 6.22
CA LEU A 104 6.25 -12.88 5.34
C LEU A 104 6.62 -11.42 5.61
N TYR A 105 6.92 -10.69 4.53
CA TYR A 105 7.28 -9.29 4.53
C TYR A 105 6.30 -8.49 3.69
N LYS A 106 5.77 -7.41 4.25
CA LYS A 106 4.81 -6.53 3.55
C LYS A 106 5.53 -5.71 2.47
N ILE A 107 5.12 -5.87 1.21
CA ILE A 107 5.62 -5.10 0.08
C ILE A 107 4.64 -4.01 -0.35
N ALA A 108 3.36 -4.17 -0.07
CA ALA A 108 2.33 -3.19 -0.39
C ALA A 108 1.34 -3.01 0.77
N SER A 109 0.93 -1.77 0.98
CA SER A 109 -0.03 -1.37 2.00
C SER A 109 -1.32 -0.87 1.37
N ILE A 110 -2.47 -1.16 1.99
CA ILE A 110 -3.79 -0.69 1.57
C ILE A 110 -4.40 0.11 2.71
N GLY A 111 -4.92 1.29 2.39
CA GLY A 111 -5.64 2.13 3.33
C GLY A 111 -6.69 2.97 2.61
N LEU A 112 -7.95 2.58 2.73
CA LEU A 112 -9.08 3.22 2.06
C LEU A 112 -9.93 4.06 3.02
N LYS A 113 -10.64 5.01 2.47
CA LYS A 113 -11.82 5.64 3.05
C LYS A 113 -12.96 5.50 2.05
N VAL A 114 -14.15 5.22 2.54
CA VAL A 114 -15.37 5.22 1.72
C VAL A 114 -16.35 6.22 2.31
N LYS A 115 -16.89 7.10 1.44
CA LYS A 115 -17.95 8.05 1.79
C LYS A 115 -19.00 8.03 0.69
N LYS A 116 -20.25 7.80 1.05
CA LYS A 116 -21.37 7.67 0.09
C LYS A 116 -21.07 6.67 -1.05
N TRP A 117 -20.39 5.57 -0.71
CA TRP A 117 -19.95 4.53 -1.64
C TRP A 117 -18.94 4.99 -2.70
N VAL A 118 -18.27 6.11 -2.50
CA VAL A 118 -17.11 6.53 -3.29
C VAL A 118 -15.85 6.31 -2.45
N THR A 119 -14.82 5.72 -3.05
CA THR A 119 -13.54 5.43 -2.38
C THR A 119 -12.60 6.64 -2.45
N TYR A 120 -11.73 6.75 -1.46
CA TYR A 120 -10.64 7.74 -1.36
C TYR A 120 -9.40 7.04 -0.85
N HIS A 121 -8.23 7.64 -1.07
CA HIS A 121 -6.94 7.00 -0.84
C HIS A 121 -6.79 5.74 -1.70
N GLY A 122 -6.11 4.71 -1.26
CA GLY A 122 -5.90 3.51 -2.07
C GLY A 122 -4.81 2.62 -1.51
N PHE A 123 -3.71 2.45 -2.27
CA PHE A 123 -2.61 1.59 -1.87
C PHE A 123 -1.24 2.20 -2.19
N SER A 124 -0.20 1.63 -1.61
CA SER A 124 1.19 1.94 -1.95
C SER A 124 1.99 0.66 -2.15
N ILE A 125 2.91 0.68 -3.12
CA ILE A 125 3.88 -0.40 -3.38
C ILE A 125 5.28 0.14 -3.09
N ASN A 126 6.06 -0.59 -2.32
CA ASN A 126 7.44 -0.26 -2.03
C ASN A 126 8.34 -0.68 -3.20
N ILE A 127 8.87 0.29 -3.96
CA ILE A 127 9.84 0.03 -5.03
C ILE A 127 11.24 0.05 -4.45
N ASN A 128 11.72 1.20 -4.00
CA ASN A 128 13.04 1.39 -3.39
C ASN A 128 13.05 2.46 -2.29
N PRO A 129 12.05 2.49 -1.37
CA PRO A 129 12.07 3.44 -0.26
C PRO A 129 13.18 3.09 0.73
N ASP A 130 13.63 4.08 1.49
CA ASP A 130 14.43 3.82 2.69
C ASP A 130 13.55 3.14 3.75
N LEU A 131 13.70 1.84 3.87
CA LEU A 131 12.93 1.01 4.82
C LEU A 131 13.26 1.33 6.29
N SER A 132 14.36 2.03 6.57
CA SER A 132 14.72 2.43 7.93
C SER A 132 13.68 3.37 8.56
N HIS A 133 12.96 4.12 7.75
CA HIS A 133 11.88 5.00 8.19
C HIS A 133 10.72 4.25 8.86
N TYR A 134 10.48 2.99 8.48
CA TYR A 134 9.45 2.17 9.15
C TYR A 134 9.79 1.87 10.62
N LYS A 135 11.07 1.99 11.05
CA LYS A 135 11.47 1.80 12.46
C LYS A 135 10.86 2.84 13.40
N GLY A 136 10.41 3.99 12.86
CA GLY A 136 9.75 5.04 13.63
C GLY A 136 8.29 4.75 14.01
N ILE A 137 7.70 3.69 13.47
CA ILE A 137 6.28 3.33 13.65
C ILE A 137 6.09 1.83 13.84
N LYS A 138 4.90 1.43 14.33
CA LYS A 138 4.38 0.07 14.23
C LYS A 138 3.40 -0.01 13.05
N PRO A 139 3.84 -0.34 11.82
CA PRO A 139 2.98 -0.30 10.65
C PRO A 139 1.89 -1.36 10.74
N CYS A 140 0.62 -0.96 10.77
CA CYS A 140 -0.54 -1.86 10.92
C CYS A 140 -0.47 -2.78 12.16
N GLY A 141 0.20 -2.35 13.23
CA GLY A 141 0.40 -3.15 14.45
C GLY A 141 1.45 -4.26 14.33
N MET A 142 2.13 -4.36 13.18
CA MET A 142 3.24 -5.29 12.96
C MET A 142 4.58 -4.69 13.36
N SER A 143 5.58 -5.54 13.55
CA SER A 143 6.95 -5.05 13.68
C SER A 143 7.45 -4.46 12.36
N SER A 144 8.08 -3.29 12.42
CA SER A 144 8.66 -2.60 11.26
C SER A 144 9.70 -3.42 10.49
N LYS A 145 10.30 -4.44 11.12
CA LYS A 145 11.27 -5.35 10.49
C LYS A 145 10.64 -6.29 9.45
N PHE A 146 9.31 -6.39 9.39
CA PHE A 146 8.60 -7.22 8.41
C PHE A 146 8.04 -6.39 7.24
N VAL A 147 8.78 -5.37 6.79
CA VAL A 147 8.50 -4.61 5.57
C VAL A 147 9.61 -4.89 4.56
N THR A 148 9.26 -4.94 3.28
CA THR A 148 10.21 -5.17 2.17
C THR A 148 9.89 -4.25 0.99
N SER A 149 10.72 -4.29 -0.04
CA SER A 149 10.57 -3.54 -1.29
C SER A 149 11.12 -4.35 -2.46
N PHE A 150 10.87 -3.90 -3.69
CA PHE A 150 11.50 -4.50 -4.87
C PHE A 150 13.04 -4.50 -4.74
N SER A 151 13.63 -3.37 -4.34
CA SER A 151 15.10 -3.28 -4.19
C SER A 151 15.64 -4.19 -3.11
N ASP A 152 14.92 -4.37 -2.00
CA ASP A 152 15.29 -5.27 -0.89
C ASP A 152 15.15 -6.76 -1.28
N LEU A 153 14.36 -7.05 -2.33
CA LEU A 153 14.26 -8.37 -2.97
C LEU A 153 15.24 -8.56 -4.15
N GLY A 154 16.13 -7.58 -4.41
CA GLY A 154 17.11 -7.65 -5.49
C GLY A 154 16.63 -7.16 -6.86
N TYR A 155 15.43 -6.58 -6.95
CA TYR A 155 14.88 -6.05 -8.20
C TYR A 155 15.17 -4.56 -8.35
N ASN A 156 15.75 -4.17 -9.47
CA ASN A 156 15.97 -2.76 -9.82
C ASN A 156 14.93 -2.29 -10.85
N ILE A 157 13.78 -1.82 -10.37
CA ILE A 157 12.63 -1.44 -11.20
C ILE A 157 12.56 0.08 -11.34
N LYS A 158 12.38 0.55 -12.57
CA LYS A 158 12.13 1.97 -12.85
C LYS A 158 10.66 2.31 -12.64
N SER A 159 10.38 3.50 -12.09
CA SER A 159 8.99 3.94 -11.82
C SER A 159 8.10 3.88 -13.08
N LYS A 160 8.63 4.28 -14.26
CA LYS A 160 7.88 4.22 -15.52
C LYS A 160 7.49 2.79 -15.95
N GLU A 161 8.28 1.80 -15.56
CA GLU A 161 8.02 0.40 -15.89
C GLU A 161 6.86 -0.14 -15.07
N ILE A 162 6.91 0.06 -13.75
CA ILE A 162 5.81 -0.36 -12.87
C ILE A 162 4.53 0.43 -13.15
N ASP A 163 4.61 1.73 -13.49
CA ASP A 163 3.46 2.55 -13.83
C ASP A 163 2.65 1.97 -14.99
N LYS A 164 3.32 1.56 -16.08
CA LYS A 164 2.66 0.91 -17.23
C LYS A 164 1.92 -0.36 -16.84
N ILE A 165 2.50 -1.16 -15.94
CA ILE A 165 1.87 -2.40 -15.47
C ILE A 165 0.70 -2.08 -14.56
N ILE A 166 0.83 -1.09 -13.66
CA ILE A 166 -0.27 -0.62 -12.81
C ILE A 166 -1.43 -0.14 -13.66
N GLU A 167 -1.20 0.74 -14.64
CA GLU A 167 -2.23 1.28 -15.53
C GLU A 167 -2.96 0.16 -16.27
N LYS A 168 -2.23 -0.76 -16.92
CA LYS A 168 -2.81 -1.90 -17.61
C LYS A 168 -3.67 -2.77 -16.69
N THR A 169 -3.19 -3.04 -15.48
CA THR A 169 -3.89 -3.88 -14.51
C THR A 169 -5.12 -3.17 -13.94
N LEU A 170 -5.05 -1.86 -13.69
CA LEU A 170 -6.20 -1.05 -13.27
C LEU A 170 -7.33 -1.10 -14.30
N VAL A 171 -7.02 -0.94 -15.58
CA VAL A 171 -8.00 -1.06 -16.67
C VAL A 171 -8.67 -2.42 -16.65
N LYS A 172 -7.93 -3.51 -16.46
CA LYS A 172 -8.48 -4.87 -16.39
C LYS A 172 -9.45 -5.06 -15.22
N TYR A 173 -9.20 -4.43 -14.07
CA TYR A 173 -9.99 -4.63 -12.85
C TYR A 173 -11.17 -3.67 -12.69
N PHE A 174 -11.08 -2.48 -13.29
CA PHE A 174 -12.03 -1.40 -13.03
C PHE A 174 -12.73 -0.83 -14.27
N ASN A 175 -12.43 -1.30 -15.46
CA ASN A 175 -13.23 -1.07 -16.68
C ASN A 175 -14.06 -2.31 -17.03
#